data_331db139b1d2517d730b0f81848403e1
#
_entry.id   331db139b1d2517d730b0f81848403e1
#
_cell.length_a   1.000
_cell.length_b   1.000
_cell.length_c   1.000
_cell.angle_alpha   90.00
_cell.angle_beta   90.00
_cell.angle_gamma   90.00
#
_symmetry.space_group_name_H-M   'P 1'
#
loop_
_entity.id
_entity.type
_entity.pdbx_description
1 polymer ?
#
loop_
_entity_poly.entity_id
_entity_poly.type
_entity_poly.pdbx_seq_one_letter_code
_entity_poly.pdbx_strand_id
1 'polypeptide(L)'
;MQNKQEKSFEDIFWADTIADEAIKRTETNPLLKEITKKHGFIVMDEKTPSGTIHIGSGRGWVISDAIAKALINKGVKARFILSSDDMDPLDKSAKELSKEENEKYMGVPFRYIPSMECPVLEMRF
;
A
#
# COMPACT_ATOMS: atom_id res chain seq x y z
N MET A 1 -29.62 27.06 14.96
CA MET A 1 -29.56 26.69 13.52
C MET A 1 -28.11 26.84 13.08
N GLN A 2 -27.37 25.73 13.01
CA GLN A 2 -26.00 25.76 12.49
C GLN A 2 -26.07 25.77 10.98
N ASN A 3 -25.51 26.83 10.40
CA ASN A 3 -25.39 27.00 8.95
C ASN A 3 -24.43 25.92 8.43
N LYS A 4 -24.97 24.87 7.84
CA LYS A 4 -24.18 23.93 7.04
C LYS A 4 -23.73 24.70 5.80
N GLN A 5 -22.52 25.27 5.82
CA GLN A 5 -21.88 25.74 4.60
C GLN A 5 -21.78 24.54 3.65
N GLU A 6 -22.53 24.59 2.55
CA GLU A 6 -22.32 23.70 1.42
C GLU A 6 -20.88 23.94 0.94
N LYS A 7 -20.00 22.94 1.14
CA LYS A 7 -18.65 22.99 0.58
C LYS A 7 -18.79 23.06 -0.94
N SER A 8 -18.12 24.03 -1.57
CA SER A 8 -18.03 24.07 -3.02
C SER A 8 -17.31 22.80 -3.52
N PHE A 9 -17.59 22.36 -4.75
CA PHE A 9 -16.96 21.17 -5.33
C PHE A 9 -15.42 21.27 -5.37
N GLU A 10 -14.88 22.48 -5.35
CA GLU A 10 -13.44 22.79 -5.33
C GLU A 10 -12.79 22.57 -3.95
N ASP A 11 -13.59 22.52 -2.88
CA ASP A 11 -13.12 22.34 -1.49
C ASP A 11 -13.09 20.88 -1.04
N ILE A 12 -13.47 19.92 -1.90
CA ILE A 12 -13.51 18.49 -1.54
C ILE A 12 -12.19 17.84 -1.90
N PHE A 13 -11.43 17.47 -0.87
CA PHE A 13 -10.22 16.67 -1.07
C PHE A 13 -10.58 15.26 -1.54
N TRP A 14 -9.98 14.81 -2.64
CA TRP A 14 -10.31 13.53 -3.30
C TRP A 14 -10.27 12.30 -2.35
N ALA A 15 -9.35 12.29 -1.37
CA ALA A 15 -9.26 11.19 -0.41
C ALA A 15 -10.47 11.15 0.54
N ASP A 16 -11.09 12.29 0.84
CA ASP A 16 -12.33 12.35 1.63
C ASP A 16 -13.49 11.69 0.88
N THR A 17 -13.57 11.89 -0.42
CA THR A 17 -14.60 11.24 -1.27
C THR A 17 -14.43 9.72 -1.25
N ILE A 18 -13.21 9.22 -1.41
CA ILE A 18 -12.92 7.78 -1.35
C ILE A 18 -13.25 7.21 0.04
N ALA A 19 -12.90 7.94 1.10
CA ALA A 19 -13.21 7.53 2.47
C ALA A 19 -14.72 7.45 2.72
N ASP A 20 -15.51 8.42 2.23
CA ASP A 20 -16.97 8.42 2.34
C ASP A 20 -17.59 7.24 1.59
N GLU A 21 -17.12 6.94 0.39
CA GLU A 21 -17.58 5.78 -0.37
C GLU A 21 -17.26 4.46 0.35
N ALA A 22 -16.05 4.33 0.90
CA ALA A 22 -15.65 3.15 1.66
C ALA A 22 -16.54 2.95 2.89
N ILE A 23 -16.79 3.98 3.67
CA ILE A 23 -17.69 3.95 4.83
C ILE A 23 -19.10 3.56 4.40
N LYS A 24 -19.65 4.18 3.36
CA LYS A 24 -20.99 3.88 2.84
C LYS A 24 -21.14 2.41 2.42
N ARG A 25 -20.11 1.83 1.79
CA ARG A 25 -20.10 0.40 1.43
C ARG A 25 -20.22 -0.52 2.64
N THR A 26 -19.58 -0.16 3.77
CA THR A 26 -19.69 -0.95 4.99
C THR A 26 -21.07 -0.84 5.63
N GLU A 27 -21.74 0.29 5.50
CA GLU A 27 -23.11 0.47 6.02
C GLU A 27 -24.14 -0.38 5.28
N THR A 28 -23.93 -0.59 3.99
CA THR A 28 -24.84 -1.37 3.13
C THR A 28 -24.57 -2.86 3.12
N ASN A 29 -23.41 -3.31 3.66
CA ASN A 29 -23.01 -4.71 3.69
C ASN A 29 -22.78 -5.19 5.14
N PRO A 30 -23.65 -6.03 5.72
CA PRO A 30 -23.55 -6.48 7.11
C PRO A 30 -22.21 -7.15 7.46
N LEU A 31 -21.64 -7.95 6.53
CA LEU A 31 -20.36 -8.63 6.74
C LEU A 31 -19.21 -7.61 6.81
N LEU A 32 -19.17 -6.66 5.89
CA LEU A 32 -18.14 -5.60 5.91
C LEU A 32 -18.28 -4.74 7.16
N LYS A 33 -19.51 -4.45 7.59
CA LYS A 33 -19.79 -3.69 8.81
C LYS A 33 -19.22 -4.39 10.05
N GLU A 34 -19.41 -5.70 10.16
CA GLU A 34 -18.88 -6.49 11.26
C GLU A 34 -17.35 -6.52 11.26
N ILE A 35 -16.74 -6.80 10.11
CA ILE A 35 -15.29 -6.86 9.94
C ILE A 35 -14.65 -5.50 10.25
N THR A 36 -15.17 -4.41 9.69
CA THR A 36 -14.60 -3.07 9.91
C THR A 36 -14.81 -2.57 11.35
N LYS A 37 -15.91 -2.95 12.00
CA LYS A 37 -16.13 -2.67 13.43
C LYS A 37 -15.06 -3.35 14.29
N LYS A 38 -14.71 -4.58 13.98
CA LYS A 38 -13.74 -5.38 14.74
C LYS A 38 -12.29 -4.97 14.47
N HIS A 39 -11.92 -4.84 13.21
CA HIS A 39 -10.53 -4.67 12.77
C HIS A 39 -10.17 -3.27 12.29
N GLY A 40 -11.16 -2.43 11.99
CA GLY A 40 -10.99 -1.15 11.30
C GLY A 40 -10.82 -1.34 9.80
N PHE A 41 -10.62 -0.23 9.10
CA PHE A 41 -10.25 -0.21 7.69
C PHE A 41 -8.75 -0.49 7.54
N ILE A 42 -8.40 -1.28 6.55
CA ILE A 42 -7.01 -1.50 6.12
C ILE A 42 -6.88 -0.93 4.71
N VAL A 43 -6.06 0.10 4.58
CA VAL A 43 -5.62 0.62 3.29
C VAL A 43 -4.26 0.03 3.03
N MET A 44 -4.09 -0.69 1.93
CA MET A 44 -2.86 -1.41 1.64
C MET A 44 -2.32 -1.01 0.28
N ASP A 45 -1.01 -0.86 0.20
CA ASP A 45 -0.25 -0.83 -1.04
C ASP A 45 0.82 -1.91 -0.98
N GLU A 46 1.21 -2.40 -2.12
CA GLU A 46 2.14 -3.52 -2.24
C GLU A 46 3.31 -3.14 -3.15
N LYS A 47 4.48 -3.62 -2.81
CA LYS A 47 5.68 -3.41 -3.60
C LYS A 47 6.53 -4.66 -3.67
N THR A 48 6.73 -5.15 -4.89
CA THR A 48 7.77 -6.13 -5.18
C THR A 48 9.15 -5.49 -5.03
N PRO A 49 10.10 -6.07 -4.29
CA PRO A 49 11.44 -5.52 -4.09
C PRO A 49 12.34 -5.76 -5.31
N SER A 50 11.87 -5.38 -6.50
CA SER A 50 12.52 -5.64 -7.80
C SER A 50 13.60 -4.63 -8.19
N GLY A 51 14.05 -3.80 -7.26
CA GLY A 51 15.09 -2.78 -7.49
C GLY A 51 14.98 -1.60 -6.53
N THR A 52 15.83 -0.60 -6.74
CA THR A 52 15.87 0.61 -5.92
C THR A 52 14.52 1.34 -5.91
N ILE A 53 14.06 1.68 -4.72
CA ILE A 53 12.82 2.44 -4.54
C ILE A 53 13.00 3.85 -5.11
N HIS A 54 12.08 4.28 -5.96
CA HIS A 54 12.07 5.60 -6.56
C HIS A 54 10.74 6.32 -6.30
N ILE A 55 10.67 7.62 -6.61
CA ILE A 55 9.50 8.46 -6.35
C ILE A 55 8.21 7.92 -6.97
N GLY A 56 8.29 7.24 -8.12
CA GLY A 56 7.14 6.60 -8.75
C GLY A 56 6.53 5.48 -7.89
N SER A 57 7.36 4.72 -7.17
CA SER A 57 6.89 3.72 -6.20
C SER A 57 6.27 4.39 -4.98
N GLY A 58 6.89 5.48 -4.47
CA GLY A 58 6.40 6.21 -3.31
C GLY A 58 5.06 6.90 -3.53
N ARG A 59 4.66 7.15 -4.79
CA ARG A 59 3.37 7.76 -5.12
C ARG A 59 2.19 6.96 -4.55
N GLY A 60 2.18 5.65 -4.73
CA GLY A 60 1.12 4.78 -4.21
C GLY A 60 1.03 4.85 -2.69
N TRP A 61 2.16 4.87 -2.00
CA TRP A 61 2.21 4.96 -0.55
C TRP A 61 1.61 6.25 -0.02
N VAL A 62 1.94 7.40 -0.63
CA VAL A 62 1.37 8.71 -0.26
C VAL A 62 -0.13 8.75 -0.49
N ILE A 63 -0.62 8.19 -1.61
CA ILE A 63 -2.04 8.10 -1.92
C ILE A 63 -2.76 7.24 -0.86
N SER A 64 -2.24 6.07 -0.56
CA SER A 64 -2.82 5.14 0.40
C SER A 64 -2.82 5.70 1.83
N ASP A 65 -1.74 6.38 2.24
CA ASP A 65 -1.66 7.06 3.53
C ASP A 65 -2.68 8.20 3.63
N ALA A 66 -2.86 8.98 2.56
CA ALA A 66 -3.86 10.05 2.52
C ALA A 66 -5.29 9.50 2.70
N ILE A 67 -5.63 8.38 2.07
CA ILE A 67 -6.93 7.71 2.23
C ILE A 67 -7.10 7.20 3.68
N ALA A 68 -6.07 6.59 4.25
CA ALA A 68 -6.12 6.11 5.63
C ALA A 68 -6.33 7.28 6.61
N LYS A 69 -5.64 8.41 6.41
CA LYS A 69 -5.82 9.62 7.21
C LYS A 69 -7.22 10.25 7.04
N ALA A 70 -7.75 10.25 5.82
CA ALA A 70 -9.13 10.72 5.58
C ALA A 70 -10.16 9.88 6.34
N LEU A 71 -10.00 8.55 6.35
CA LEU A 71 -10.85 7.64 7.15
C LEU A 71 -10.74 7.96 8.65
N ILE A 72 -9.53 8.14 9.17
CA ILE A 72 -9.30 8.48 10.59
C ILE A 72 -9.95 9.83 10.93
N ASN A 73 -9.82 10.83 10.08
CA ASN A 73 -10.43 12.15 10.27
C ASN A 73 -11.96 12.10 10.28
N LYS A 74 -12.56 11.09 9.65
CA LYS A 74 -14.01 10.82 9.69
C LYS A 74 -14.44 10.00 10.94
N GLY A 75 -13.50 9.75 11.85
CA GLY A 75 -13.78 9.10 13.14
C GLY A 75 -13.86 7.57 13.07
N VAL A 76 -13.43 6.96 11.97
CA VAL A 76 -13.37 5.49 11.88
C VAL A 76 -11.94 4.99 12.11
N LYS A 77 -11.83 3.80 12.69
CA LYS A 77 -10.53 3.14 12.87
C LYS A 77 -9.97 2.73 11.52
N ALA A 78 -8.81 3.23 11.17
CA ALA A 78 -8.12 2.88 9.92
C ALA A 78 -6.60 2.82 10.12
N ARG A 79 -5.92 2.10 9.22
CA ARG A 79 -4.45 2.06 9.16
C ARG A 79 -3.98 1.84 7.73
N PHE A 80 -2.83 2.39 7.40
CA PHE A 80 -2.09 2.06 6.19
C PHE A 80 -1.11 0.93 6.47
N ILE A 81 -1.01 -0.02 5.54
CA ILE A 81 -0.04 -1.12 5.56
C ILE A 81 0.68 -1.11 4.22
N LEU A 82 2.00 -1.07 4.26
CA LEU A 82 2.84 -1.37 3.11
C LEU A 82 3.24 -2.84 3.18
N SER A 83 2.85 -3.60 2.17
CA SER A 83 3.23 -5.01 2.00
C SER A 83 4.42 -5.11 1.04
N SER A 84 5.33 -6.03 1.32
CA SER A 84 6.38 -6.42 0.38
C SER A 84 6.05 -7.77 -0.20
N ASP A 85 5.90 -7.84 -1.53
CA ASP A 85 5.75 -9.11 -2.25
C ASP A 85 7.14 -9.68 -2.54
N ASP A 86 7.76 -10.22 -1.52
CA ASP A 86 9.09 -10.80 -1.58
C ASP A 86 9.10 -12.24 -2.13
N MET A 87 7.92 -12.84 -2.27
CA MET A 87 7.73 -14.14 -2.89
C MET A 87 7.51 -14.06 -4.41
N ASP A 88 7.38 -12.84 -4.96
CA ASP A 88 7.32 -12.61 -6.40
C ASP A 88 8.65 -13.02 -7.05
N PRO A 89 8.65 -13.80 -8.15
CA PRO A 89 9.88 -14.26 -8.77
C PRO A 89 10.54 -13.16 -9.61
N LEU A 90 11.86 -13.24 -9.76
CA LEU A 90 12.59 -12.44 -10.74
C LEU A 90 12.17 -12.87 -12.14
N ASP A 91 11.28 -12.10 -12.77
CA ASP A 91 10.68 -12.40 -14.08
C ASP A 91 11.35 -11.67 -15.26
N LYS A 92 12.23 -10.72 -14.96
CA LYS A 92 12.99 -9.91 -15.91
C LYS A 92 14.28 -9.42 -15.28
N SER A 93 15.25 -9.08 -16.11
CA SER A 93 16.56 -8.61 -15.64
C SER A 93 16.44 -7.39 -14.75
N ALA A 94 16.97 -7.52 -13.54
CA ALA A 94 17.15 -6.43 -12.60
C ALA A 94 18.45 -5.69 -12.91
N LYS A 95 18.41 -4.35 -12.86
CA LYS A 95 19.58 -3.51 -13.17
C LYS A 95 20.69 -3.59 -12.14
N GLU A 96 20.30 -3.96 -10.92
CA GLU A 96 21.16 -4.09 -9.75
C GLU A 96 21.95 -5.40 -9.73
N LEU A 97 21.58 -6.34 -10.59
CA LEU A 97 22.26 -7.64 -10.73
C LEU A 97 23.15 -7.70 -11.97
N SER A 98 24.28 -8.35 -11.88
CA SER A 98 25.12 -8.68 -13.04
C SER A 98 24.35 -9.58 -14.03
N LYS A 99 24.88 -9.75 -15.24
CA LYS A 99 24.26 -10.62 -16.24
C LYS A 99 24.19 -12.07 -15.73
N GLU A 100 25.27 -12.56 -15.15
CA GLU A 100 25.40 -13.91 -14.61
C GLU A 100 24.42 -14.14 -13.44
N GLU A 101 24.26 -13.14 -12.56
CA GLU A 101 23.31 -13.20 -11.46
C GLU A 101 21.87 -13.18 -11.95
N ASN A 102 21.55 -12.35 -12.94
CA ASN A 102 20.23 -12.33 -13.56
C ASN A 102 19.88 -13.72 -14.15
N GLU A 103 20.82 -14.34 -14.88
CA GLU A 103 20.61 -15.68 -15.43
C GLU A 103 20.46 -16.74 -14.32
N LYS A 104 21.25 -16.64 -13.26
CA LYS A 104 21.23 -17.56 -12.13
C LYS A 104 19.95 -17.48 -11.32
N TYR A 105 19.43 -16.28 -11.10
CA TYR A 105 18.28 -16.05 -10.23
C TYR A 105 16.95 -15.88 -10.96
N MET A 106 16.93 -16.02 -12.29
CA MET A 106 15.68 -15.95 -13.06
C MET A 106 14.67 -16.99 -12.55
N GLY A 107 13.45 -16.53 -12.23
CA GLY A 107 12.39 -17.38 -11.65
C GLY A 107 12.52 -17.65 -10.14
N VAL A 108 13.56 -17.15 -9.49
CA VAL A 108 13.74 -17.28 -8.04
C VAL A 108 13.01 -16.14 -7.33
N PRO A 109 12.21 -16.40 -6.27
CA PRO A 109 11.59 -15.35 -5.47
C PRO A 109 12.63 -14.37 -4.88
N PHE A 110 12.30 -13.08 -4.88
CA PHE A 110 13.21 -12.02 -4.40
C PHE A 110 13.74 -12.28 -2.99
N ARG A 111 12.94 -12.89 -2.14
CA ARG A 111 13.33 -13.28 -0.78
C ARG A 111 14.61 -14.14 -0.72
N TYR A 112 14.88 -14.89 -1.75
CA TYR A 112 16.04 -15.82 -1.81
C TYR A 112 17.19 -15.28 -2.65
N ILE A 113 17.07 -14.08 -3.19
CA ILE A 113 18.14 -13.41 -3.93
C ILE A 113 18.96 -12.57 -2.96
N PRO A 114 20.29 -12.75 -2.87
CA PRO A 114 21.15 -11.95 -1.99
C PRO A 114 21.08 -10.46 -2.34
N SER A 115 21.01 -9.60 -1.31
CA SER A 115 21.07 -8.15 -1.53
C SER A 115 22.48 -7.73 -1.92
N MET A 116 22.59 -7.04 -3.05
CA MET A 116 23.86 -6.48 -3.53
C MET A 116 24.41 -5.35 -2.62
N GLU A 117 23.50 -4.59 -1.97
CA GLU A 117 23.88 -3.46 -1.11
C GLU A 117 24.22 -3.88 0.32
N CYS A 118 23.84 -5.08 0.73
CA CYS A 118 24.07 -5.57 2.07
C CYS A 118 24.37 -7.08 2.08
N PRO A 119 25.57 -7.48 1.67
CA PRO A 119 25.96 -8.92 1.61
C PRO A 119 26.00 -9.59 3.00
N VAL A 120 25.87 -8.82 4.09
CA VAL A 120 25.90 -9.32 5.48
C VAL A 120 24.51 -9.56 6.06
N LEU A 121 23.45 -9.01 5.47
CA LEU A 121 22.09 -9.32 5.86
C LEU A 121 21.59 -10.56 5.13
N GLU A 122 22.12 -11.74 5.53
CA GLU A 122 21.32 -12.93 5.52
C GLU A 122 20.11 -12.67 6.43
N MET A 123 19.01 -12.17 5.87
CA MET A 123 17.75 -12.15 6.59
C MET A 123 17.29 -13.59 6.77
N ARG A 124 17.76 -14.21 7.83
CA ARG A 124 17.14 -15.41 8.37
C ARG A 124 15.94 -14.97 9.17
N PHE A 125 14.76 -15.12 8.60
CA PHE A 125 13.51 -15.09 9.34
C PHE A 125 13.21 -16.49 9.85
#